data_01f2b4b194bcfdc74c907f7e171d16ee
#
_entry.id   01f2b4b194bcfdc74c907f7e171d16ee
#
_cell.length_a   1.000
_cell.length_b   1.000
_cell.length_c   1.000
_cell.angle_alpha   90.00
_cell.angle_beta   90.00
_cell.angle_gamma   90.00
#
_symmetry.space_group_name_H-M   'P 1'
#
loop_
_entity.id
_entity.type
_entity.pdbx_description
1 polymer ?
#
loop_
_entity_poly.entity_id
_entity_poly.type
_entity_poly.pdbx_seq_one_letter_code
_entity_poly.pdbx_strand_id
1 'polypeptide(L)'
;MTKGRMEAFSDGVFAVIITIMVLEMKSPQGTGLAALQPLLPVFFSYVLSFVYVGIYWNNHHHLLQAAKHVTGGILWANLHLLFWLSLTPFVTAWMGENHFAPWPVALYGVVLLFAGTAYFLLTKTLIARHGKDSTLAASIGSDRKGAVSLVVYAAAIPLSFVQPWIACACYVMVAIMWLLPDPRIEKALGQ
;
A
#
# COMPACT_ATOMS: atom_id res chain seq x y z
N MET A 1 7.64 14.25 -19.77
CA MET A 1 6.77 14.60 -18.63
C MET A 1 7.65 15.09 -17.50
N THR A 2 7.28 16.16 -16.82
CA THR A 2 8.05 16.66 -15.67
C THR A 2 7.79 15.83 -14.42
N LYS A 3 8.75 15.81 -13.48
CA LYS A 3 8.63 15.14 -12.19
C LYS A 3 7.36 15.60 -11.45
N GLY A 4 7.13 16.91 -11.33
CA GLY A 4 5.96 17.44 -10.63
C GLY A 4 4.61 17.01 -11.22
N ARG A 5 4.50 16.79 -12.54
CA ARG A 5 3.28 16.25 -13.14
C ARG A 5 3.05 14.77 -12.77
N MET A 6 4.12 13.98 -12.62
CA MET A 6 4.00 12.59 -12.18
C MET A 6 3.59 12.52 -10.72
N GLU A 7 4.18 13.36 -9.86
CA GLU A 7 3.81 13.51 -8.45
C GLU A 7 2.32 13.90 -8.32
N ALA A 8 1.91 14.99 -8.96
CA ALA A 8 0.52 15.45 -8.91
C ALA A 8 -0.48 14.42 -9.41
N PHE A 9 -0.17 13.70 -10.48
CA PHE A 9 -1.02 12.61 -10.97
C PHE A 9 -1.12 11.47 -9.95
N SER A 10 0.00 11.05 -9.37
CA SER A 10 0.03 9.97 -8.39
C SER A 10 -0.74 10.36 -7.12
N ASP A 11 -0.54 11.57 -6.61
CA ASP A 11 -1.27 12.10 -5.44
C ASP A 11 -2.78 12.13 -5.69
N GLY A 12 -3.18 12.53 -6.92
CA GLY A 12 -4.59 12.47 -7.34
C GLY A 12 -5.15 11.06 -7.29
N VAL A 13 -4.38 10.05 -7.75
CA VAL A 13 -4.81 8.64 -7.70
C VAL A 13 -4.92 8.16 -6.25
N PHE A 14 -3.95 8.46 -5.38
CA PHE A 14 -4.02 8.11 -3.95
C PHE A 14 -5.24 8.72 -3.27
N ALA A 15 -5.52 10.01 -3.53
CA ALA A 15 -6.69 10.69 -2.98
C ALA A 15 -8.00 10.04 -3.43
N VAL A 16 -8.11 9.70 -4.72
CA VAL A 16 -9.29 9.02 -5.28
C VAL A 16 -9.47 7.63 -4.67
N ILE A 17 -8.40 6.84 -4.51
CA ILE A 17 -8.46 5.52 -3.87
C ILE A 17 -9.06 5.64 -2.46
N ILE A 18 -8.56 6.56 -1.64
CA ILE A 18 -9.03 6.77 -0.27
C ILE A 18 -10.53 7.17 -0.26
N THR A 19 -10.94 8.07 -1.13
CA THR A 19 -12.33 8.55 -1.17
C THR A 19 -13.29 7.48 -1.70
N ILE A 20 -12.88 6.67 -2.68
CA ILE A 20 -13.70 5.54 -3.15
C ILE A 20 -13.88 4.52 -2.04
N MET A 21 -12.83 4.18 -1.28
CA MET A 21 -12.95 3.22 -0.18
C MET A 21 -14.00 3.62 0.87
N VAL A 22 -14.13 4.90 1.19
CA VAL A 22 -15.15 5.34 2.15
C VAL A 22 -16.54 5.35 1.53
N LEU A 23 -16.66 5.58 0.23
CA LEU A 23 -17.94 5.54 -0.47
C LEU A 23 -18.52 4.12 -0.57
N GLU A 24 -17.68 3.09 -0.55
CA GLU A 24 -18.11 1.68 -0.49
C GLU A 24 -18.75 1.31 0.86
N MET A 25 -18.56 2.09 1.90
CA MET A 25 -19.28 1.91 3.18
C MET A 25 -20.70 2.46 3.05
N LYS A 26 -21.66 1.58 2.81
CA LYS A 26 -23.09 1.94 2.71
C LYS A 26 -23.60 2.50 4.03
N SER A 27 -24.47 3.51 3.96
CA SER A 27 -25.14 4.03 5.15
C SER A 27 -25.99 2.95 5.84
N PRO A 28 -25.96 2.86 7.17
CA PRO A 28 -26.75 1.89 7.91
C PRO A 28 -28.26 2.14 7.72
N GLN A 29 -29.04 1.07 7.79
CA GLN A 29 -30.51 1.15 7.82
C GLN A 29 -30.96 1.31 9.28
N GLY A 30 -31.41 2.51 9.64
CA GLY A 30 -31.88 2.83 11.00
C GLY A 30 -31.07 3.94 11.67
N THR A 31 -31.59 4.46 12.78
CA THR A 31 -31.05 5.66 13.48
C THR A 31 -30.34 5.33 14.80
N GLY A 32 -30.41 4.09 15.26
CA GLY A 32 -29.77 3.66 16.50
C GLY A 32 -28.34 3.18 16.30
N LEU A 33 -27.49 3.25 17.34
CA LEU A 33 -26.11 2.76 17.29
C LEU A 33 -25.98 1.28 16.91
N ALA A 34 -27.01 0.45 17.23
CA ALA A 34 -27.04 -0.94 16.83
C ALA A 34 -27.01 -1.14 15.30
N ALA A 35 -27.49 -0.17 14.52
CA ALA A 35 -27.45 -0.21 13.06
C ALA A 35 -26.02 -0.13 12.50
N LEU A 36 -25.02 0.29 13.28
CA LEU A 36 -23.61 0.32 12.89
C LEU A 36 -22.93 -1.07 13.04
N GLN A 37 -23.48 -1.97 13.85
CA GLN A 37 -22.86 -3.26 14.13
C GLN A 37 -22.58 -4.10 12.86
N PRO A 38 -23.49 -4.21 11.88
CA PRO A 38 -23.22 -4.95 10.64
C PRO A 38 -22.11 -4.32 9.77
N LEU A 39 -21.79 -3.04 9.97
CA LEU A 39 -20.77 -2.33 9.21
C LEU A 39 -19.37 -2.49 9.80
N LEU A 40 -19.23 -3.03 11.01
CA LEU A 40 -17.92 -3.16 11.67
C LEU A 40 -16.89 -3.92 10.82
N PRO A 41 -17.20 -5.05 10.16
CA PRO A 41 -16.21 -5.73 9.32
C PRO A 41 -15.73 -4.86 8.15
N VAL A 42 -16.65 -4.12 7.50
CA VAL A 42 -16.34 -3.20 6.41
C VAL A 42 -15.50 -2.03 6.93
N PHE A 43 -15.84 -1.49 8.09
CA PHE A 43 -15.08 -0.41 8.73
C PHE A 43 -13.65 -0.83 9.08
N PHE A 44 -13.45 -2.02 9.65
CA PHE A 44 -12.11 -2.52 9.98
C PHE A 44 -11.27 -2.81 8.73
N SER A 45 -11.87 -3.38 7.68
CA SER A 45 -11.18 -3.56 6.40
C SER A 45 -10.79 -2.23 5.77
N TYR A 46 -11.66 -1.22 5.85
CA TYR A 46 -11.36 0.15 5.42
C TYR A 46 -10.21 0.77 6.20
N VAL A 47 -10.22 0.70 7.54
CA VAL A 47 -9.15 1.26 8.39
C VAL A 47 -7.80 0.64 8.03
N LEU A 48 -7.73 -0.68 7.88
CA LEU A 48 -6.51 -1.37 7.47
C LEU A 48 -6.01 -0.86 6.11
N SER A 49 -6.90 -0.76 5.15
CA SER A 49 -6.57 -0.32 3.79
C SER A 49 -6.19 1.15 3.71
N PHE A 50 -6.86 2.01 4.49
CA PHE A 50 -6.49 3.42 4.63
C PHE A 50 -5.05 3.57 5.13
N VAL A 51 -4.67 2.80 6.15
CA VAL A 51 -3.31 2.79 6.68
C VAL A 51 -2.32 2.33 5.60
N TYR A 52 -2.63 1.27 4.84
CA TYR A 52 -1.77 0.81 3.75
C TYR A 52 -1.59 1.85 2.66
N VAL A 53 -2.69 2.45 2.18
CA VAL A 53 -2.63 3.48 1.15
C VAL A 53 -1.84 4.70 1.64
N GLY A 54 -2.01 5.08 2.91
CA GLY A 54 -1.23 6.14 3.56
C GLY A 54 0.27 5.83 3.63
N ILE A 55 0.63 4.58 3.98
CA ILE A 55 2.02 4.11 3.98
C ILE A 55 2.61 4.19 2.56
N TYR A 56 1.89 3.68 1.54
CA TYR A 56 2.35 3.76 0.16
C TYR A 56 2.52 5.21 -0.31
N TRP A 57 1.54 6.09 -0.02
CA TRP A 57 1.62 7.50 -0.37
C TRP A 57 2.85 8.17 0.26
N ASN A 58 3.06 7.99 1.56
CA ASN A 58 4.20 8.58 2.27
C ASN A 58 5.55 8.10 1.70
N ASN A 59 5.70 6.80 1.52
CA ASN A 59 6.93 6.23 0.96
C ASN A 59 7.15 6.63 -0.51
N HIS A 60 6.06 6.72 -1.30
CA HIS A 60 6.11 7.18 -2.69
C HIS A 60 6.54 8.64 -2.78
N HIS A 61 6.00 9.50 -1.91
CA HIS A 61 6.39 10.90 -1.81
C HIS A 61 7.89 11.06 -1.56
N HIS A 62 8.42 10.39 -0.53
CA HIS A 62 9.87 10.44 -0.22
C HIS A 62 10.73 9.87 -1.36
N LEU A 63 10.29 8.78 -1.97
CA LEU A 63 11.00 8.16 -3.09
C LEU A 63 11.11 9.13 -4.29
N LEU A 64 10.03 9.83 -4.62
CA LEU A 64 10.03 10.79 -5.72
C LEU A 64 10.78 12.08 -5.36
N GLN A 65 10.72 12.55 -4.11
CA GLN A 65 11.52 13.72 -3.69
C GLN A 65 13.01 13.53 -3.98
N ALA A 66 13.53 12.34 -3.72
CA ALA A 66 14.93 12.01 -3.96
C ALA A 66 15.28 11.83 -5.46
N ALA A 67 14.28 11.71 -6.34
CA ALA A 67 14.48 11.57 -7.78
C ALA A 67 14.72 12.92 -8.47
N LYS A 68 15.74 13.01 -9.33
CA LYS A 68 16.05 14.23 -10.10
C LYS A 68 15.39 14.27 -11.47
N HIS A 69 15.24 13.12 -12.12
CA HIS A 69 14.73 13.00 -13.49
C HIS A 69 13.70 11.90 -13.59
N VAL A 70 12.75 12.06 -14.54
CA VAL A 70 11.72 11.07 -14.87
C VAL A 70 11.91 10.61 -16.30
N THR A 71 12.05 9.30 -16.50
CA THR A 71 12.15 8.64 -17.80
C THR A 71 10.88 7.85 -18.10
N GLY A 72 10.71 7.42 -19.36
CA GLY A 72 9.57 6.58 -19.75
C GLY A 72 9.48 5.29 -18.92
N GLY A 73 10.61 4.65 -18.59
CA GLY A 73 10.62 3.45 -17.74
C GLY A 73 10.14 3.72 -16.31
N ILE A 74 10.50 4.88 -15.74
CA ILE A 74 10.01 5.30 -14.42
C ILE A 74 8.50 5.55 -14.46
N LEU A 75 7.99 6.17 -15.53
CA LEU A 75 6.54 6.41 -15.69
C LEU A 75 5.76 5.10 -15.73
N TRP A 76 6.22 4.11 -16.49
CA TRP A 76 5.56 2.80 -16.56
C TRP A 76 5.64 2.03 -15.25
N ALA A 77 6.78 2.08 -14.55
CA ALA A 77 6.91 1.47 -13.22
C ALA A 77 5.98 2.14 -12.20
N ASN A 78 5.83 3.47 -12.27
CA ASN A 78 4.87 4.21 -11.44
C ASN A 78 3.40 3.81 -11.77
N LEU A 79 3.04 3.76 -13.03
CA LEU A 79 1.70 3.33 -13.45
C LEU A 79 1.40 1.89 -13.04
N HIS A 80 2.40 1.00 -13.07
CA HIS A 80 2.27 -0.37 -12.58
C HIS A 80 1.94 -0.41 -11.08
N LEU A 81 2.61 0.42 -10.27
CA LEU A 81 2.28 0.56 -8.85
C LEU A 81 0.86 1.09 -8.66
N LEU A 82 0.51 2.18 -9.34
CA LEU A 82 -0.81 2.79 -9.23
C LEU A 82 -1.93 1.86 -9.68
N PHE A 83 -1.68 0.99 -10.68
CA PHE A 83 -2.63 -0.03 -11.09
C PHE A 83 -2.99 -0.98 -9.94
N TRP A 84 -2.00 -1.56 -9.26
CA TRP A 84 -2.27 -2.46 -8.14
C TRP A 84 -2.94 -1.75 -6.96
N LEU A 85 -2.51 -0.53 -6.66
CA LEU A 85 -3.13 0.27 -5.60
C LEU A 85 -4.58 0.65 -5.93
N SER A 86 -4.91 0.88 -7.20
CA SER A 86 -6.28 1.21 -7.62
C SER A 86 -7.28 0.06 -7.43
N LEU A 87 -6.80 -1.17 -7.23
CA LEU A 87 -7.65 -2.32 -6.88
C LEU A 87 -7.98 -2.39 -5.38
N THR A 88 -7.32 -1.58 -4.55
CA THR A 88 -7.51 -1.60 -3.09
C THR A 88 -8.96 -1.38 -2.67
N PRO A 89 -9.74 -0.40 -3.23
CA PRO A 89 -11.13 -0.22 -2.87
C PRO A 89 -11.97 -1.49 -3.05
N PHE A 90 -11.82 -2.14 -4.21
CA PHE A 90 -12.54 -3.36 -4.54
C PHE A 90 -12.26 -4.50 -3.56
N VAL A 91 -10.98 -4.82 -3.32
CA VAL A 91 -10.62 -5.94 -2.43
C VAL A 91 -10.94 -5.63 -0.97
N THR A 92 -10.90 -4.37 -0.57
CA THR A 92 -11.29 -3.90 0.77
C THR A 92 -12.78 -4.10 1.02
N ALA A 93 -13.62 -3.64 0.09
CA ALA A 93 -15.07 -3.81 0.16
C ALA A 93 -15.44 -5.29 0.18
N TRP A 94 -14.87 -6.08 -0.76
CA TRP A 94 -15.15 -7.50 -0.84
C TRP A 94 -14.76 -8.27 0.42
N MET A 95 -13.60 -7.94 1.02
CA MET A 95 -13.15 -8.55 2.28
C MET A 95 -14.07 -8.20 3.46
N GLY A 96 -14.48 -6.95 3.58
CA GLY A 96 -15.37 -6.49 4.67
C GLY A 96 -16.80 -7.00 4.55
N GLU A 97 -17.40 -6.91 3.35
CA GLU A 97 -18.78 -7.39 3.10
C GLU A 97 -18.93 -8.90 3.29
N ASN A 98 -17.88 -9.67 3.05
CA ASN A 98 -17.86 -11.12 3.24
C ASN A 98 -17.24 -11.57 4.56
N HIS A 99 -17.23 -10.72 5.58
CA HIS A 99 -16.78 -11.05 6.93
C HIS A 99 -15.43 -11.76 6.99
N PHE A 100 -14.46 -11.28 6.19
CA PHE A 100 -13.10 -11.83 6.11
C PHE A 100 -13.06 -13.31 5.68
N ALA A 101 -13.93 -13.71 4.73
CA ALA A 101 -13.90 -15.04 4.15
C ALA A 101 -12.56 -15.34 3.43
N PRO A 102 -12.18 -16.64 3.25
CA PRO A 102 -10.86 -17.02 2.74
C PRO A 102 -10.47 -16.38 1.40
N TRP A 103 -11.35 -16.44 0.40
CA TRP A 103 -11.06 -15.90 -0.93
C TRP A 103 -10.88 -14.38 -0.97
N PRO A 104 -11.77 -13.55 -0.37
CA PRO A 104 -11.56 -12.12 -0.24
C PRO A 104 -10.24 -11.77 0.45
N VAL A 105 -9.90 -12.44 1.57
CA VAL A 105 -8.64 -12.23 2.29
C VAL A 105 -7.44 -12.63 1.45
N ALA A 106 -7.51 -13.74 0.70
CA ALA A 106 -6.46 -14.16 -0.22
C ALA A 106 -6.23 -13.10 -1.33
N LEU A 107 -7.31 -12.62 -1.98
CA LEU A 107 -7.19 -11.63 -3.05
C LEU A 107 -6.67 -10.30 -2.54
N TYR A 108 -7.06 -9.89 -1.33
CA TYR A 108 -6.48 -8.74 -0.66
C TYR A 108 -4.95 -8.88 -0.53
N GLY A 109 -4.47 -10.05 -0.08
CA GLY A 109 -3.05 -10.38 0.00
C GLY A 109 -2.35 -10.37 -1.36
N VAL A 110 -3.01 -10.84 -2.42
CA VAL A 110 -2.48 -10.78 -3.79
C VAL A 110 -2.25 -9.32 -4.22
N VAL A 111 -3.22 -8.44 -3.97
CA VAL A 111 -3.07 -7.00 -4.28
C VAL A 111 -1.92 -6.38 -3.50
N LEU A 112 -1.79 -6.67 -2.20
CA LEU A 112 -0.66 -6.20 -1.38
C LEU A 112 0.69 -6.71 -1.89
N LEU A 113 0.77 -7.99 -2.26
CA LEU A 113 1.99 -8.61 -2.79
C LEU A 113 2.44 -7.94 -4.09
N PHE A 114 1.52 -7.74 -5.02
CA PHE A 114 1.85 -7.11 -6.30
C PHE A 114 2.07 -5.61 -6.18
N ALA A 115 1.38 -4.90 -5.30
CA ALA A 115 1.66 -3.50 -4.99
C ALA A 115 3.07 -3.34 -4.39
N GLY A 116 3.44 -4.21 -3.43
CA GLY A 116 4.80 -4.24 -2.87
C GLY A 116 5.87 -4.56 -3.92
N THR A 117 5.60 -5.53 -4.80
CA THR A 117 6.49 -5.86 -5.92
C THR A 117 6.64 -4.70 -6.89
N ALA A 118 5.54 -4.03 -7.23
CA ALA A 118 5.55 -2.86 -8.12
C ALA A 118 6.32 -1.68 -7.50
N TYR A 119 6.17 -1.45 -6.19
CA TYR A 119 6.95 -0.46 -5.46
C TYR A 119 8.45 -0.78 -5.49
N PHE A 120 8.81 -2.04 -5.26
CA PHE A 120 10.19 -2.50 -5.38
C PHE A 120 10.76 -2.28 -6.79
N LEU A 121 10.00 -2.59 -7.84
CA LEU A 121 10.40 -2.35 -9.23
C LEU A 121 10.57 -0.85 -9.54
N LEU A 122 9.66 0.00 -9.05
CA LEU A 122 9.78 1.46 -9.19
C LEU A 122 11.06 1.95 -8.52
N THR A 123 11.32 1.53 -7.29
CA THR A 123 12.53 1.88 -6.54
C THR A 123 13.80 1.45 -7.27
N LYS A 124 13.86 0.20 -7.76
CA LYS A 124 15.01 -0.30 -8.54
C LYS A 124 15.21 0.46 -9.84
N THR A 125 14.14 0.79 -10.54
CA THR A 125 14.18 1.57 -11.78
C THR A 125 14.73 2.98 -11.53
N LEU A 126 14.32 3.61 -10.44
CA LEU A 126 14.81 4.92 -10.02
C LEU A 126 16.32 4.86 -9.68
N ILE A 127 16.76 3.91 -8.87
CA ILE A 127 18.17 3.74 -8.51
C ILE A 127 19.02 3.47 -9.75
N ALA A 128 18.57 2.60 -10.67
CA ALA A 128 19.31 2.27 -11.89
C ALA A 128 19.52 3.48 -12.81
N ARG A 129 18.62 4.47 -12.76
CA ARG A 129 18.72 5.70 -13.58
C ARG A 129 19.47 6.84 -12.91
N HIS A 130 19.55 6.85 -11.58
CA HIS A 130 20.23 7.91 -10.81
C HIS A 130 21.64 7.52 -10.34
N GLY A 131 22.03 6.27 -10.51
CA GLY A 131 23.30 5.71 -10.06
C GLY A 131 23.27 5.15 -8.63
N LYS A 132 24.14 4.16 -8.39
CA LYS A 132 24.23 3.47 -7.09
C LYS A 132 24.78 4.35 -5.97
N ASP A 133 25.52 5.39 -6.32
CA ASP A 133 26.12 6.36 -5.38
C ASP A 133 25.23 7.59 -5.16
N SER A 134 24.00 7.56 -5.65
CA SER A 134 23.05 8.64 -5.46
C SER A 134 22.55 8.73 -4.02
N THR A 135 22.15 9.93 -3.59
CA THR A 135 21.45 10.15 -2.31
C THR A 135 20.24 9.24 -2.15
N LEU A 136 19.55 8.95 -3.25
CA LEU A 136 18.43 8.01 -3.32
C LEU A 136 18.87 6.59 -2.92
N ALA A 137 19.95 6.06 -3.48
CA ALA A 137 20.46 4.73 -3.16
C ALA A 137 20.93 4.65 -1.70
N ALA A 138 21.54 5.71 -1.19
CA ALA A 138 21.98 5.80 0.21
C ALA A 138 20.80 5.83 1.19
N SER A 139 19.73 6.57 0.84
CA SER A 139 18.52 6.69 1.69
C SER A 139 17.72 5.39 1.76
N ILE A 140 17.65 4.62 0.67
CA ILE A 140 16.91 3.35 0.62
C ILE A 140 17.70 2.22 1.32
N GLY A 141 19.03 2.23 1.22
CA GLY A 141 19.90 1.23 1.82
C GLY A 141 19.53 -0.21 1.42
N SER A 142 19.59 -1.14 2.38
CA SER A 142 19.07 -2.50 2.20
C SER A 142 17.57 -2.50 2.54
N ASP A 143 16.70 -2.64 1.55
CA ASP A 143 15.23 -2.70 1.71
C ASP A 143 14.80 -4.04 2.34
N ARG A 144 15.20 -4.25 3.60
CA ARG A 144 14.83 -5.45 4.37
C ARG A 144 13.34 -5.48 4.70
N LYS A 145 12.75 -4.31 5.00
CA LYS A 145 11.31 -4.23 5.30
C LYS A 145 10.49 -4.63 4.08
N GLY A 146 10.83 -4.14 2.88
CA GLY A 146 10.18 -4.52 1.64
C GLY A 146 10.29 -6.02 1.36
N ALA A 147 11.50 -6.60 1.47
CA ALA A 147 11.69 -8.03 1.26
C ALA A 147 10.89 -8.89 2.26
N VAL A 148 10.91 -8.55 3.54
CA VAL A 148 10.12 -9.23 4.58
C VAL A 148 8.62 -9.12 4.29
N SER A 149 8.14 -7.94 3.86
CA SER A 149 6.73 -7.75 3.51
C SER A 149 6.28 -8.68 2.38
N LEU A 150 7.08 -8.79 1.30
CA LEU A 150 6.75 -9.68 0.18
C LEU A 150 6.68 -11.15 0.60
N VAL A 151 7.61 -11.60 1.44
CA VAL A 151 7.60 -12.98 1.98
C VAL A 151 6.36 -13.20 2.86
N VAL A 152 6.04 -12.26 3.74
CA VAL A 152 4.85 -12.35 4.62
C VAL A 152 3.56 -12.37 3.79
N TYR A 153 3.42 -11.51 2.78
CA TYR A 153 2.23 -11.52 1.90
C TYR A 153 2.11 -12.84 1.12
N ALA A 154 3.22 -13.33 0.55
CA ALA A 154 3.23 -14.60 -0.18
C ALA A 154 2.84 -15.79 0.73
N ALA A 155 3.25 -15.78 2.00
CA ALA A 155 2.85 -16.79 2.98
C ALA A 155 1.40 -16.61 3.46
N ALA A 156 0.94 -15.38 3.63
CA ALA A 156 -0.41 -15.08 4.11
C ALA A 156 -1.51 -15.51 3.13
N ILE A 157 -1.25 -15.46 1.81
CA ILE A 157 -2.20 -15.89 0.77
C ILE A 157 -2.66 -17.35 0.98
N PRO A 158 -1.81 -18.38 1.02
CA PRO A 158 -2.24 -19.75 1.29
C PRO A 158 -2.78 -19.91 2.73
N LEU A 159 -2.25 -19.17 3.71
CA LEU A 159 -2.74 -19.21 5.09
C LEU A 159 -4.19 -18.73 5.23
N SER A 160 -4.68 -17.88 4.32
CA SER A 160 -6.08 -17.44 4.32
C SER A 160 -7.07 -18.59 4.15
N PHE A 161 -6.66 -19.66 3.47
CA PHE A 161 -7.49 -20.87 3.28
C PHE A 161 -7.44 -21.84 4.47
N VAL A 162 -6.41 -21.72 5.32
CA VAL A 162 -6.31 -22.48 6.59
C VAL A 162 -7.07 -21.76 7.68
N GLN A 163 -6.76 -20.48 7.89
CA GLN A 163 -7.42 -19.62 8.86
C GLN A 163 -7.28 -18.14 8.43
N PRO A 164 -8.35 -17.51 7.93
CA PRO A 164 -8.29 -16.13 7.41
C PRO A 164 -7.74 -15.10 8.40
N TRP A 165 -8.02 -15.28 9.70
CA TRP A 165 -7.55 -14.35 10.74
C TRP A 165 -6.04 -14.37 10.93
N ILE A 166 -5.36 -15.48 10.62
CA ILE A 166 -3.89 -15.55 10.63
C ILE A 166 -3.34 -14.68 9.49
N ALA A 167 -3.94 -14.76 8.29
CA ALA A 167 -3.56 -13.91 7.18
C ALA A 167 -3.81 -12.41 7.48
N CYS A 168 -4.96 -12.07 8.06
CA CYS A 168 -5.26 -10.71 8.51
C CYS A 168 -4.24 -10.21 9.55
N ALA A 169 -3.85 -11.04 10.51
CA ALA A 169 -2.82 -10.70 11.48
C ALA A 169 -1.46 -10.43 10.81
N CYS A 170 -1.10 -11.22 9.78
CA CYS A 170 0.09 -10.96 8.98
C CYS A 170 0.03 -9.60 8.27
N TYR A 171 -1.12 -9.23 7.69
CA TYR A 171 -1.29 -7.91 7.05
C TYR A 171 -1.18 -6.79 8.08
N VAL A 172 -1.85 -6.91 9.22
CA VAL A 172 -1.75 -5.91 10.32
C VAL A 172 -0.30 -5.77 10.80
N MET A 173 0.41 -6.89 10.99
CA MET A 173 1.81 -6.88 11.42
C MET A 173 2.72 -6.13 10.44
N VAL A 174 2.54 -6.34 9.13
CA VAL A 174 3.30 -5.60 8.12
C VAL A 174 2.94 -4.12 8.14
N ALA A 175 1.67 -3.76 8.27
CA ALA A 175 1.24 -2.36 8.39
C ALA A 175 1.92 -1.69 9.60
N ILE A 176 1.92 -2.32 10.77
CA ILE A 176 2.60 -1.81 11.99
C ILE A 176 4.10 -1.65 11.76
N MET A 177 4.75 -2.62 11.10
CA MET A 177 6.18 -2.55 10.78
C MET A 177 6.52 -1.32 9.92
N TRP A 178 5.63 -0.92 9.01
CA TRP A 178 5.83 0.26 8.16
C TRP A 178 5.39 1.57 8.79
N LEU A 179 4.48 1.56 9.78
CA LEU A 179 4.12 2.75 10.57
C LEU A 179 5.26 3.18 11.50
N LEU A 180 6.13 2.25 11.91
CA LEU A 180 7.31 2.59 12.71
C LEU A 180 8.37 3.20 11.78
N PRO A 181 8.75 4.48 11.99
CA PRO A 181 9.76 5.15 11.16
C PRO A 181 11.06 4.33 11.14
N ASP A 182 11.75 4.34 10.00
CA ASP A 182 13.11 3.81 9.96
C ASP A 182 14.06 4.91 10.45
N PRO A 183 14.75 4.72 11.60
CA PRO A 183 15.65 5.74 12.15
C PRO A 183 16.76 6.17 11.20
N ARG A 184 16.99 5.40 10.14
CA ARG A 184 18.01 5.68 9.11
C ARG A 184 17.55 6.77 8.15
N ILE A 185 16.24 6.84 7.86
CA ILE A 185 15.65 7.85 6.98
C ILE A 185 15.64 9.19 7.71
N GLU A 186 15.28 9.23 9.00
CA GLU A 186 15.32 10.44 9.81
C GLU A 186 16.73 11.04 9.88
N LYS A 187 17.76 10.19 10.10
CA LYS A 187 19.16 10.63 10.11
C LYS A 187 19.67 11.12 8.76
N ALA A 188 19.17 10.55 7.65
CA ALA A 188 19.58 10.96 6.30
C ALA A 188 18.92 12.29 5.86
N LEU A 189 17.76 12.64 6.44
CA LEU A 189 17.04 13.87 6.15
C LEU A 189 17.41 15.04 7.09
N GLY A 190 18.32 14.81 8.06
CA GLY A 190 18.82 15.87 8.94
C GLY A 190 17.80 16.40 9.94
N GLN A 191 16.82 15.60 10.30
CA GLN A 191 15.87 15.85 11.41
C GLN A 191 16.29 15.09 12.66
#